data_19361f8e8e90472d65c74495faaa8b32
#
_entry.id   19361f8e8e90472d65c74495faaa8b32
#
_cell.length_a   1.000
_cell.length_b   1.000
_cell.length_c   1.000
_cell.angle_alpha   90.00
_cell.angle_beta   90.00
_cell.angle_gamma   90.00
#
_symmetry.space_group_name_H-M   'P 1'
#
loop_
_entity.id
_entity.type
_entity.pdbx_description
1 polymer ?
#
loop_
_entity_poly.entity_id
_entity_poly.type
_entity_poly.pdbx_seq_one_letter_code
_entity_poly.pdbx_strand_id
1 'polypeptide(L)' 'MEIHPDFSEFERLARSYNLVPVWAETLADLETPVGVFMKIASDSETNFLLESVEQGGILGRYSFIGIQ' A
#
# COMPACT_ATOMS: atom_id res chain seq x y z
N MET A 1 14.84 -1.49 3.79
CA MET A 1 13.62 -0.85 3.26
C MET A 1 13.57 0.60 3.73
N GLU A 2 13.48 1.49 2.79
CA GLU A 2 13.48 2.92 3.08
C GLU A 2 12.04 3.42 3.26
N ILE A 3 11.83 4.22 4.30
CA ILE A 3 10.51 4.75 4.62
C ILE A 3 10.43 6.20 4.14
N HIS A 4 9.33 6.55 3.48
CA HIS A 4 9.08 7.88 2.95
C HIS A 4 7.81 8.48 3.57
N PRO A 5 7.78 9.78 3.81
CA PRO A 5 8.93 10.68 3.81
C PRO A 5 9.90 10.35 4.95
N ASP A 6 11.11 10.90 4.92
CA ASP A 6 12.01 10.77 6.07
C ASP A 6 11.42 11.51 7.28
N PHE A 7 12.02 11.28 8.44
CA PHE A 7 11.45 11.84 9.68
C PHE A 7 11.43 13.36 9.70
N SER A 8 12.47 14.00 9.17
CA SER A 8 12.53 15.47 9.10
C SER A 8 11.41 16.04 8.26
N GLU A 9 11.18 15.46 7.10
CA GLU A 9 10.11 15.88 6.21
C GLU A 9 8.74 15.59 6.81
N PHE A 10 8.60 14.45 7.45
CA PHE A 10 7.36 14.11 8.16
C PHE A 10 7.04 15.16 9.24
N GLU A 11 8.02 15.55 10.05
CA GLU A 11 7.81 16.57 11.07
C GLU A 11 7.33 17.89 10.46
N ARG A 12 7.96 18.28 9.35
CA ARG A 12 7.59 19.51 8.65
C ARG A 12 6.14 19.45 8.15
N LEU A 13 5.78 18.34 7.52
CA LEU A 13 4.41 18.15 6.99
C LEU A 13 3.38 18.07 8.12
N ALA A 14 3.72 17.43 9.21
CA ALA A 14 2.81 17.27 10.34
C ALA A 14 2.45 18.58 11.03
N ARG A 15 3.26 19.62 10.84
CA ARG A 15 2.95 20.96 11.36
C ARG A 15 1.85 21.66 10.54
N SER A 16 1.75 21.30 9.25
CA SER A 16 0.84 21.97 8.31
C SER A 16 -0.39 21.12 7.97
N TYR A 17 -0.31 19.83 8.14
CA TYR A 17 -1.35 18.90 7.74
C TYR A 17 -1.69 17.96 8.88
N ASN A 18 -2.96 17.60 9.00
CA ASN A 18 -3.42 16.65 10.00
C ASN A 18 -3.47 15.20 9.51
N LEU A 19 -3.10 14.97 8.26
CA LEU A 19 -2.99 13.65 7.66
C LEU A 19 -1.76 13.62 6.77
N VAL A 20 -0.81 12.75 7.07
CA VAL A 20 0.42 12.64 6.30
C VAL A 20 0.62 11.17 5.91
N PRO A 21 0.63 10.85 4.61
CA PRO A 21 0.93 9.49 4.16
C PRO A 21 2.38 9.12 4.48
N VAL A 22 2.55 7.89 4.90
CA VAL A 22 3.87 7.28 5.10
C VAL A 22 3.90 5.96 4.34
N TRP A 23 4.94 5.72 3.57
CA TRP A 23 4.99 4.52 2.74
C TRP A 23 6.42 3.99 2.61
N ALA A 24 6.51 2.75 2.17
CA ALA A 24 7.75 2.11 1.82
C ALA A 24 7.52 1.17 0.63
N GLU A 25 8.56 0.92 -0.13
CA GLU A 25 8.52 -0.02 -1.24
C GLU A 25 9.35 -1.24 -0.93
N THR A 26 8.83 -2.40 -1.28
CA THR A 26 9.55 -3.65 -1.12
C THR A 26 9.29 -4.56 -2.32
N LEU A 27 10.21 -5.47 -2.57
CA LEU A 27 10.03 -6.46 -3.63
C LEU A 27 9.08 -7.55 -3.16
N ALA A 28 8.16 -7.94 -4.04
CA ALA A 28 7.21 -9.01 -3.79
C ALA A 28 7.02 -9.87 -5.03
N ASP A 29 8.10 -10.19 -5.71
CA ASP A 29 8.08 -10.88 -7.02
C ASP A 29 7.44 -12.26 -6.95
N LEU A 30 7.48 -12.91 -5.80
CA LEU A 30 6.94 -14.25 -5.60
C LEU A 30 5.55 -14.24 -4.95
N GLU A 31 4.96 -13.06 -4.80
CA GLU A 31 3.66 -12.92 -4.17
C GLU A 31 2.57 -12.61 -5.19
N THR A 32 1.34 -12.95 -4.84
CA THR A 32 0.16 -12.52 -5.58
C THR A 32 -0.67 -11.59 -4.71
N PRO A 33 -1.49 -10.70 -5.30
CA PRO A 33 -2.35 -9.82 -4.50
C PRO A 33 -3.24 -10.59 -3.51
N VAL A 34 -3.85 -11.67 -3.95
CA VAL A 34 -4.68 -12.50 -3.08
C VAL A 34 -3.85 -13.16 -1.98
N GLY A 35 -2.67 -13.66 -2.32
CA GLY A 35 -1.77 -14.28 -1.34
C GLY A 35 -1.33 -13.31 -0.26
N VAL A 36 -0.95 -12.10 -0.66
CA VAL A 36 -0.59 -11.04 0.30
C VAL A 36 -1.80 -10.68 1.16
N PHE A 37 -2.96 -10.50 0.54
CA PHE A 37 -4.19 -10.18 1.26
C PHE A 37 -4.50 -11.22 2.34
N MET A 38 -4.38 -12.50 2.00
CA MET A 38 -4.62 -13.58 2.97
C MET A 38 -3.64 -13.54 4.14
N LYS A 39 -2.41 -13.14 3.88
CA LYS A 39 -1.39 -13.07 4.93
C LYS A 39 -1.61 -11.92 5.91
N ILE A 40 -1.99 -10.76 5.40
CA ILE A 40 -2.02 -9.54 6.22
C ILE A 40 -3.40 -9.18 6.74
N ALA A 41 -4.46 -9.71 6.13
CA ALA A 41 -5.84 -9.39 6.51
C ALA A 41 -6.44 -10.37 7.52
N SER A 42 -5.72 -11.42 7.89
CA SER A 42 -6.25 -12.51 8.72
C SER A 42 -6.75 -12.05 10.09
N ASP A 43 -6.12 -11.05 10.66
CA ASP A 43 -6.45 -10.53 11.99
C ASP A 43 -7.23 -9.20 11.94
N SER A 44 -7.61 -8.76 10.75
CA SER A 44 -8.31 -7.49 10.57
C SER A 44 -9.79 -7.73 10.32
N GLU A 45 -10.62 -7.03 11.07
CA GLU A 45 -12.07 -7.08 10.86
C GLU A 45 -12.52 -6.24 9.67
N THR A 46 -11.76 -5.18 9.38
CA THR A 46 -12.05 -4.28 8.26
C THR A 46 -10.92 -4.35 7.25
N ASN A 47 -11.19 -4.95 6.12
CA ASN A 47 -10.19 -5.09 5.07
C ASN A 47 -10.85 -5.13 3.70
N PHE A 48 -10.05 -4.87 2.67
CA PHE A 48 -10.51 -4.97 1.29
C PHE A 48 -9.36 -5.29 0.36
N LEU A 49 -9.70 -5.89 -0.78
CA LEU A 49 -8.81 -6.10 -1.90
C LEU A 49 -9.49 -5.59 -3.15
N LEU A 50 -8.86 -4.65 -3.83
CA LEU A 50 -9.32 -4.12 -5.11
C LEU A 50 -8.30 -4.48 -6.18
N GLU A 51 -8.78 -5.09 -7.25
CA GLU A 51 -7.95 -5.39 -8.42
C GLU A 51 -8.49 -4.66 -9.63
N SER A 52 -7.63 -3.94 -10.32
CA SER A 52 -7.98 -3.31 -11.58
C SER A 52 -7.46 -4.15 -12.73
N VAL A 53 -8.32 -4.38 -13.71
CA VAL A 53 -7.97 -5.07 -14.95
C VAL A 53 -8.22 -4.10 -16.09
N GLU A 54 -7.16 -3.62 -16.73
CA GLU A 54 -7.30 -2.87 -17.96
C GLU A 54 -7.41 -3.81 -19.15
N GLN A 55 -8.53 -3.73 -19.85
CA GLN A 55 -8.71 -4.48 -21.07
C GLN A 55 -7.89 -3.86 -22.21
N GLY A 56 -6.96 -4.65 -22.77
CA GLY A 56 -6.14 -4.24 -23.88
C GLY A 56 -4.96 -3.36 -23.52
N GLY A 57 -4.75 -3.10 -22.25
CA GLY A 57 -3.61 -2.33 -21.77
C GLY A 57 -2.38 -3.20 -21.60
N ILE A 58 -1.26 -2.72 -22.07
CA ILE A 58 0.04 -3.35 -21.86
C ILE A 58 0.60 -2.95 -20.51
N LEU A 59 0.08 -1.88 -19.93
CA LEU A 59 0.59 -1.25 -18.72
C LEU A 59 -0.28 -1.58 -17.53
N GLY A 60 0.32 -2.30 -16.64
CA GLY A 60 0.08 -2.19 -15.21
C GLY A 60 -1.27 -2.63 -14.69
N ARG A 61 -1.28 -3.81 -14.13
CA ARG A 61 -2.29 -4.13 -13.14
C ARG A 61 -1.87 -3.53 -11.82
N TYR A 62 -2.79 -2.80 -11.21
CA TYR A 62 -2.62 -2.35 -9.85
C TYR A 62 -3.62 -3.07 -8.96
N SER A 63 -3.15 -3.49 -7.80
CA SER A 63 -4.02 -4.02 -6.77
C SER A 63 -3.84 -3.18 -5.52
N PHE A 64 -4.93 -2.94 -4.82
CA PHE A 64 -4.93 -2.16 -3.58
C PHE A 64 -5.48 -3.03 -2.46
N ILE A 65 -4.74 -3.09 -1.37
CA ILE A 65 -5.15 -3.83 -0.18
C ILE A 65 -5.26 -2.85 0.96
N GLY A 66 -6.41 -2.82 1.61
CA GLY A 66 -6.62 -2.02 2.80
C GLY A 66 -6.89 -2.91 4.00
N ILE A 67 -6.26 -2.57 5.10
CA ILE A 67 -6.48 -3.23 6.40
C ILE A 67 -6.56 -2.17 7.49
N GLN A 68 -7.30 -2.49 8.52
CA GLN A 68 -7.41 -1.61 9.68
C GLN A 68 -6.82 -2.28 10.91
#